data_82f55ff5875020a89a91e5e75e416723
#
_entry.id   82f55ff5875020a89a91e5e75e416723
#
_cell.length_a   1.000
_cell.length_b   1.000
_cell.length_c   1.000
_cell.angle_alpha   90.00
_cell.angle_beta   90.00
_cell.angle_gamma   90.00
#
_symmetry.space_group_name_H-M   'P 1'
#
loop_
_entity.id
_entity.type
_entity.pdbx_description
1 polymer ?
#
loop_
_entity_poly.entity_id
_entity_poly.type
_entity_poly.pdbx_seq_one_letter_code
_entity_poly.pdbx_strand_id
1 'polypeptide(L)'
;MKLAITGATGFVGRHLLNLAVAKGHAVRALARRPQDDIDGVEWIEGAIDPAGNLDALVAGADAVIHVAGAINARDRAGFAACNIDGTAAIVTAAQDAGVKRFVHVSSLA
;
A
#
# COMPACT_ATOMS: atom_id res chain seq x y z
N MET A 1 -12.64 6.90 -8.27
CA MET A 1 -11.23 7.19 -7.94
C MET A 1 -10.35 6.00 -8.22
N LYS A 2 -9.12 6.26 -8.61
CA LYS A 2 -8.09 5.24 -8.66
C LYS A 2 -7.28 5.29 -7.37
N LEU A 3 -7.30 4.20 -6.62
CA LEU A 3 -6.63 4.11 -5.33
C LEU A 3 -5.45 3.15 -5.43
N ALA A 4 -4.31 3.54 -4.87
CA ALA A 4 -3.16 2.68 -4.69
C ALA A 4 -3.06 2.33 -3.21
N ILE A 5 -3.04 1.03 -2.89
CA ILE A 5 -3.06 0.55 -1.50
C ILE A 5 -1.84 -0.31 -1.24
N THR A 6 -1.11 0.01 -0.18
CA THR A 6 -0.08 -0.86 0.38
C THR A 6 -0.64 -1.58 1.60
N GLY A 7 -0.08 -2.72 1.94
CA GLY A 7 -0.53 -3.49 3.10
C GLY A 7 -1.88 -4.16 2.92
N ALA A 8 -2.34 -4.32 1.67
CA ALA A 8 -3.66 -4.86 1.36
C ALA A 8 -3.84 -6.33 1.73
N THR A 9 -2.77 -7.07 1.93
CA THR A 9 -2.81 -8.48 2.33
C THR A 9 -2.96 -8.67 3.84
N GLY A 10 -2.75 -7.60 4.62
CA GLY A 10 -2.95 -7.64 6.06
C GLY A 10 -4.43 -7.48 6.43
N PHE A 11 -4.72 -7.61 7.72
CA PHE A 11 -6.11 -7.57 8.22
C PHE A 11 -6.81 -6.24 7.90
N VAL A 12 -6.21 -5.13 8.29
CA VAL A 12 -6.80 -3.80 8.06
C VAL A 12 -6.81 -3.48 6.57
N GLY A 13 -5.71 -3.76 5.88
CA GLY A 13 -5.59 -3.49 4.45
C GLY A 13 -6.60 -4.27 3.62
N ARG A 14 -6.89 -5.51 3.99
CA ARG A 14 -7.89 -6.33 3.30
C ARG A 14 -9.30 -5.73 3.46
N HIS A 15 -9.63 -5.24 4.63
CA HIS A 15 -10.90 -4.56 4.86
C HIS A 15 -11.02 -3.29 4.01
N LEU A 16 -9.96 -2.49 3.96
CA LEU A 16 -9.94 -1.27 3.15
C LEU A 16 -10.07 -1.58 1.66
N LEU A 17 -9.38 -2.62 1.20
CA LEU A 17 -9.46 -3.06 -0.18
C LEU A 17 -10.90 -3.44 -0.55
N ASN A 18 -11.54 -4.27 0.26
CA ASN A 18 -12.89 -4.72 0.02
C ASN A 18 -13.89 -3.56 0.04
N LEU A 19 -13.72 -2.63 0.98
CA LEU A 19 -14.56 -1.45 1.09
C LEU A 19 -14.41 -0.54 -0.14
N ALA A 20 -13.18 -0.32 -0.59
CA ALA A 20 -12.92 0.51 -1.76
C ALA A 20 -13.57 -0.07 -3.03
N VAL A 21 -13.44 -1.38 -3.21
CA VAL A 21 -14.08 -2.08 -4.34
C VAL A 21 -15.60 -1.99 -4.24
N ALA A 22 -16.16 -2.18 -3.05
CA ALA A 22 -17.61 -2.10 -2.84
C ALA A 22 -18.17 -0.71 -3.15
N LYS A 23 -17.35 0.33 -2.97
CA LYS A 23 -17.73 1.71 -3.29
C LYS A 23 -17.48 2.09 -4.76
N GLY A 24 -17.02 1.17 -5.57
CA GLY A 24 -16.84 1.38 -7.01
C GLY A 24 -15.53 2.02 -7.40
N HIS A 25 -14.53 2.06 -6.53
CA HIS A 25 -13.21 2.56 -6.87
C HIS A 25 -12.39 1.52 -7.61
N ALA A 26 -11.55 1.98 -8.53
CA ALA A 26 -10.52 1.14 -9.13
C ALA A 26 -9.34 1.08 -8.17
N VAL A 27 -8.88 -0.12 -7.85
CA VAL A 27 -7.85 -0.34 -6.84
C VAL A 27 -6.63 -1.01 -7.45
N ARG A 28 -5.45 -0.46 -7.19
CA ARG A 28 -4.19 -1.17 -7.34
C ARG A 28 -3.65 -1.49 -5.96
N ALA A 29 -3.22 -2.72 -5.77
CA ALA A 29 -2.74 -3.17 -4.47
C ALA A 29 -1.37 -3.81 -4.62
N LEU A 30 -0.46 -3.46 -3.71
CA LEU A 30 0.88 -4.01 -3.69
C LEU A 30 0.88 -5.35 -2.96
N ALA A 31 1.53 -6.35 -3.54
CA ALA A 31 1.73 -7.63 -2.89
C ALA A 31 3.08 -8.20 -3.28
N ARG A 32 3.77 -8.83 -2.33
CA ARG A 32 5.05 -9.50 -2.58
C ARG A 32 4.89 -10.81 -3.33
N ARG A 33 3.73 -11.43 -3.21
CA ARG A 33 3.41 -12.73 -3.79
C ARG A 33 2.15 -12.61 -4.64
N PRO A 34 2.00 -13.46 -5.66
CA PRO A 34 0.75 -13.51 -6.40
C PRO A 34 -0.44 -13.72 -5.48
N GLN A 35 -1.51 -13.01 -5.77
CA GLN A 35 -2.78 -13.11 -5.03
C GLN A 35 -3.88 -13.59 -5.96
N ASP A 36 -4.94 -14.11 -5.38
CA ASP A 36 -6.13 -14.48 -6.13
C ASP A 36 -6.76 -13.24 -6.77
N ASP A 37 -7.28 -13.39 -7.97
CA ASP A 37 -7.93 -12.31 -8.67
C ASP A 37 -9.15 -11.81 -7.91
N ILE A 38 -9.26 -10.50 -7.81
CA ILE A 38 -10.43 -9.84 -7.21
C ILE A 38 -10.91 -8.80 -8.21
N ASP A 39 -12.20 -8.83 -8.54
CA ASP A 39 -12.80 -7.86 -9.45
C ASP A 39 -12.59 -6.44 -8.93
N GLY A 40 -12.11 -5.57 -9.79
CA GLY A 40 -11.82 -4.17 -9.42
C GLY A 40 -10.45 -3.96 -8.81
N VAL A 41 -9.66 -4.99 -8.63
CA VAL A 41 -8.31 -4.91 -8.07
C VAL A 41 -7.27 -5.36 -9.08
N GLU A 42 -6.28 -4.51 -9.31
CA GLU A 42 -5.06 -4.85 -10.05
C GLU A 42 -3.93 -5.06 -9.04
N TRP A 43 -3.42 -6.28 -8.97
CA TRP A 43 -2.30 -6.58 -8.10
C TRP A 43 -0.99 -6.19 -8.76
N ILE A 44 -0.18 -5.42 -8.04
CA ILE A 44 1.17 -5.04 -8.46
C ILE A 44 2.14 -5.82 -7.61
N GLU A 45 2.94 -6.65 -8.25
CA GLU A 45 3.96 -7.42 -7.55
C GLU A 45 5.15 -6.53 -7.22
N GLY A 46 5.49 -6.45 -5.93
CA GLY A 46 6.58 -5.62 -5.45
C GLY A 46 6.64 -5.55 -3.94
N ALA A 47 7.54 -4.72 -3.45
CA ALA A 47 7.74 -4.51 -2.02
C ALA A 47 7.79 -3.01 -1.71
N ILE A 48 7.64 -2.66 -0.43
CA ILE A 48 7.70 -1.27 0.01
C ILE A 48 9.17 -0.88 0.21
N ASP A 49 9.87 -0.68 -0.90
CA ASP A 49 11.25 -0.19 -0.92
C ASP A 49 11.51 0.53 -2.24
N PRO A 50 12.62 1.27 -2.38
CA PRO A 50 12.89 2.04 -3.61
C PRO A 50 12.98 1.18 -4.88
N ALA A 51 13.28 -0.09 -4.77
CA ALA A 51 13.35 -1.02 -5.90
C ALA A 51 12.08 -1.84 -6.05
N GLY A 52 11.05 -1.57 -5.25
CA GLY A 52 9.89 -2.44 -5.08
C GLY A 52 8.73 -2.20 -6.05
N ASN A 53 8.96 -1.56 -7.19
CA ASN A 53 7.92 -1.34 -8.21
C ASN A 53 6.82 -0.36 -7.77
N LEU A 54 7.15 0.56 -6.87
CA LEU A 54 6.18 1.51 -6.34
C LEU A 54 5.69 2.49 -7.41
N ASP A 55 6.50 2.80 -8.40
CA ASP A 55 6.10 3.68 -9.51
C ASP A 55 4.92 3.10 -10.28
N ALA A 56 4.92 1.81 -10.53
CA ALA A 56 3.80 1.14 -11.20
C ALA A 56 2.54 1.15 -10.32
N LEU A 57 2.71 1.01 -9.01
CA LEU A 57 1.60 1.04 -8.06
C LEU A 57 0.87 2.38 -8.09
N VAL A 58 1.63 3.48 -8.04
CA VAL A 58 1.06 4.83 -7.87
C VAL A 58 0.77 5.55 -9.18
N ALA A 59 1.17 5.01 -10.32
CA ALA A 59 1.01 5.67 -11.62
C ALA A 59 -0.48 5.96 -11.89
N GLY A 60 -0.82 7.24 -12.05
CA GLY A 60 -2.19 7.66 -12.33
C GLY A 60 -3.16 7.51 -11.16
N ALA A 61 -2.68 7.21 -9.96
CA ALA A 61 -3.54 7.13 -8.79
C ALA A 61 -4.03 8.49 -8.34
N ASP A 62 -5.28 8.56 -7.92
CA ASP A 62 -5.84 9.77 -7.32
C ASP A 62 -5.46 9.91 -5.86
N ALA A 63 -5.31 8.78 -5.19
CA ALA A 63 -4.91 8.73 -3.79
C ALA A 63 -4.08 7.48 -3.50
N VAL A 64 -3.22 7.58 -2.51
CA VAL A 64 -2.46 6.46 -1.97
C VAL A 64 -2.91 6.22 -0.54
N ILE A 65 -3.22 4.97 -0.21
CA ILE A 65 -3.50 4.55 1.16
C ILE A 65 -2.38 3.60 1.57
N HIS A 66 -1.53 4.08 2.45
CA HIS A 66 -0.41 3.30 2.97
C HIS A 66 -0.79 2.72 4.33
N VAL A 67 -0.94 1.40 4.37
CA VAL A 67 -1.27 0.69 5.59
C VAL A 67 0.01 0.09 6.15
N ALA A 68 0.45 0.61 7.29
CA ALA A 68 1.59 0.06 8.01
C ALA A 68 1.15 -1.26 8.65
N GLY A 69 1.85 -2.32 8.35
CA GLY A 69 1.51 -3.64 8.87
C GLY A 69 1.72 -3.76 10.38
N ALA A 70 0.90 -4.57 11.03
CA ALA A 70 1.16 -5.01 12.39
C ALA A 70 2.40 -5.89 12.42
N ILE A 71 3.23 -5.72 13.42
CA ILE A 71 4.44 -6.49 13.54
C ILE A 71 4.48 -7.37 14.75
N ASN A 72 5.33 -8.34 14.62
CA ASN A 72 5.77 -9.17 15.71
C ASN A 72 6.58 -8.31 16.70
N ALA A 73 6.22 -8.36 17.98
CA ALA A 73 6.89 -7.60 19.04
C ALA A 73 8.39 -7.93 19.20
N ARG A 74 8.84 -9.03 18.63
CA ARG A 74 10.25 -9.45 18.70
C ARG A 74 11.20 -8.55 17.92
N ASP A 75 10.69 -7.78 16.99
CA ASP A 75 11.54 -7.06 16.04
C ASP A 75 11.12 -5.59 15.92
N ARG A 76 11.01 -4.94 17.06
CA ARG A 76 10.62 -3.52 17.08
C ARG A 76 11.60 -2.62 16.35
N ALA A 77 12.89 -2.88 16.50
CA ALA A 77 13.92 -2.07 15.85
C ALA A 77 13.90 -2.27 14.34
N GLY A 78 13.84 -3.52 13.89
CA GLY A 78 13.72 -3.83 12.46
C GLY A 78 12.43 -3.31 11.87
N PHE A 79 11.33 -3.41 12.60
CA PHE A 79 10.06 -2.85 12.16
C PHE A 79 10.11 -1.33 12.03
N ALA A 80 10.66 -0.63 13.01
CA ALA A 80 10.73 0.82 12.98
C ALA A 80 11.54 1.29 11.77
N ALA A 81 12.71 0.69 11.54
CA ALA A 81 13.54 1.00 10.37
C ALA A 81 12.83 0.70 9.06
N CYS A 82 12.25 -0.48 8.94
CA CYS A 82 11.53 -0.92 7.75
C CYS A 82 10.31 -0.04 7.48
N ASN A 83 9.59 0.35 8.52
CA ASN A 83 8.42 1.20 8.40
C ASN A 83 8.80 2.63 7.97
N ILE A 84 9.88 3.18 8.51
CA ILE A 84 10.35 4.52 8.15
C ILE A 84 10.83 4.52 6.70
N ASP A 85 11.67 3.59 6.32
CA ASP A 85 12.21 3.50 4.96
C ASP A 85 11.11 3.21 3.94
N GLY A 86 10.19 2.31 4.27
CA GLY A 86 9.06 1.98 3.42
C GLY A 86 8.12 3.15 3.24
N THR A 87 7.81 3.88 4.31
CA THR A 87 6.97 5.08 4.23
C THR A 87 7.65 6.15 3.39
N ALA A 88 8.94 6.39 3.57
CA ALA A 88 9.68 7.35 2.76
C ALA A 88 9.66 6.97 1.27
N ALA A 89 9.83 5.70 0.95
CA ALA A 89 9.80 5.22 -0.43
C ALA A 89 8.44 5.44 -1.08
N ILE A 90 7.35 5.11 -0.41
CA ILE A 90 6.00 5.29 -0.98
C ILE A 90 5.61 6.76 -1.08
N VAL A 91 6.01 7.59 -0.12
CA VAL A 91 5.77 9.05 -0.19
C VAL A 91 6.50 9.64 -1.39
N THR A 92 7.76 9.28 -1.58
CA THR A 92 8.54 9.75 -2.73
C THR A 92 7.90 9.34 -4.05
N ALA A 93 7.52 8.08 -4.17
CA ALA A 93 6.85 7.58 -5.39
C ALA A 93 5.55 8.33 -5.65
N ALA A 94 4.75 8.56 -4.62
CA ALA A 94 3.49 9.29 -4.74
C ALA A 94 3.72 10.75 -5.18
N GLN A 95 4.71 11.42 -4.61
CA GLN A 95 5.05 12.78 -4.99
C GLN A 95 5.52 12.86 -6.45
N ASP A 96 6.38 11.95 -6.87
CA ASP A 96 6.90 11.90 -8.23
C ASP A 96 5.79 11.63 -9.26
N ALA A 97 4.79 10.85 -8.88
CA ALA A 97 3.63 10.57 -9.72
C ALA A 97 2.55 11.65 -9.71
N GLY A 98 2.71 12.68 -8.87
CA GLY A 98 1.74 13.76 -8.76
C GLY A 98 0.46 13.38 -8.03
N VAL A 99 0.49 12.38 -7.18
CA VAL A 99 -0.67 11.96 -6.39
C VAL A 99 -1.04 13.06 -5.40
N LYS A 100 -2.33 13.43 -5.41
CA LYS A 100 -2.80 14.59 -4.64
C LYS A 100 -3.16 14.27 -3.20
N ARG A 101 -3.47 13.01 -2.90
CA ARG A 101 -3.92 12.59 -1.55
C ARG A 101 -3.11 11.41 -1.08
N PHE A 102 -2.65 11.49 0.13
CA PHE A 102 -1.90 10.41 0.77
C PHE A 102 -2.47 10.19 2.17
N VAL A 103 -2.89 8.96 2.43
CA VAL A 103 -3.43 8.57 3.75
C VAL A 103 -2.51 7.51 4.33
N HIS A 104 -2.02 7.76 5.53
CA HIS A 104 -1.20 6.80 6.27
C HIS A 104 -2.05 6.21 7.39
N VAL A 105 -2.26 4.91 7.32
CA VAL A 105 -2.95 4.16 8.37
C VAL A 105 -1.91 3.43 9.19
N SER A 106 -1.78 3.82 10.45
CA SER A 106 -0.82 3.23 11.37
C SER A 106 -1.54 2.37 12.38
N SER A 107 -1.01 1.19 12.62
CA SER A 107 -1.52 0.29 13.66
C SER A 107 -0.74 0.51 14.95
N LEU A 108 -1.45 0.64 16.06
CA LEU A 108 -0.87 0.72 17.41
C LEU A 108 -0.74 -0.69 18.03
N ALA A 109 -0.16 -1.57 17.27
CA ALA A 109 0.05 -2.92 17.83
C ALA A 109 1.25 -2.95 18.76
#